data_d3957683e21c358dc78bb731e822d5c6
#
_entry.id   d3957683e21c358dc78bb731e822d5c6
#
_cell.length_a   1.000
_cell.length_b   1.000
_cell.length_c   1.000
_cell.angle_alpha   90.00
_cell.angle_beta   90.00
_cell.angle_gamma   90.00
#
_symmetry.space_group_name_H-M   'P 1'
#
loop_
_entity.id
_entity.type
_entity.pdbx_description
1 polymer ?
#
loop_
_entity_poly.entity_id
_entity_poly.type
_entity_poly.pdbx_seq_one_letter_code
_entity_poly.pdbx_strand_id
1 'polypeptide(L)'
;MKDNIALIVSNKDVKKIRELFNENYPIDIALALEEVDDDVLKNFMFSISNTRLASILEVAEPEFQLRMLEKLPFRRVALLFQQMSNDDVVDILGNLPVGIRKRYINMMKQSSQDDIQTMLNYAPDTAGGIMTTEYITVKEHLTVEETLSKLREISPNSEVINIIFVTSLQRKLIGWIDIRDLFTHDLYESLHDVMHTNIISVLPEEDQEEVARISTKYDLSVVPVVNKQNVLLGIITIDDIVHVLQEEHHEDMLLISGVEGTERIGGPFNESIRKRTPWLLINLITAFMASAVVGLFQDTIEQVVVLAVAMPIITGMGGNSASQTLALVIQEVAIGQLTWEKDKKYVLNEIWLGLVNGIITGIFAAIALYIPYQNFFLSIIVILAMAMNLMVGAFFGFFVPLFLKKLNLDPAISSTIFVTTATDVLGFFIFLYLAQLFLPLLM
;
A
#
# COMPACT_ATOMS: atom_id res chain seq x y z
N MET A 1 25.55 17.08 1.82
CA MET A 1 24.88 17.89 0.78
C MET A 1 24.30 19.19 1.34
N LYS A 2 23.56 19.19 2.44
CA LYS A 2 22.97 20.34 3.14
C LYS A 2 23.91 21.54 3.30
N ASP A 3 25.09 21.33 3.93
CA ASP A 3 26.06 22.42 4.15
C ASP A 3 26.62 23.00 2.84
N ASN A 4 26.71 22.18 1.81
CA ASN A 4 27.15 22.58 0.48
C ASN A 4 26.08 23.46 -0.22
N ILE A 5 24.77 23.11 -0.07
CA ILE A 5 23.67 23.90 -0.61
C ILE A 5 23.62 25.28 0.05
N ALA A 6 23.70 25.34 1.38
CA ALA A 6 23.74 26.64 2.10
C ALA A 6 24.91 27.53 1.66
N LEU A 7 26.08 26.94 1.43
CA LEU A 7 27.26 27.65 0.98
C LEU A 7 27.14 28.12 -0.49
N ILE A 8 26.57 27.30 -1.37
CA ILE A 8 26.32 27.62 -2.78
C ILE A 8 25.30 28.76 -2.90
N VAL A 9 24.25 28.72 -2.09
CA VAL A 9 23.20 29.75 -2.07
C VAL A 9 23.73 31.07 -1.54
N SER A 10 24.49 31.04 -0.44
CA SER A 10 25.08 32.26 0.14
C SER A 10 26.03 32.96 -0.82
N ASN A 11 26.77 32.20 -1.63
CA ASN A 11 27.74 32.73 -2.60
C ASN A 11 27.11 33.09 -3.96
N LYS A 12 25.81 32.83 -4.19
CA LYS A 12 25.11 33.02 -5.48
C LYS A 12 25.85 32.42 -6.68
N ASP A 13 26.49 31.26 -6.48
CA ASP A 13 27.32 30.61 -7.48
C ASP A 13 26.49 29.77 -8.45
N VAL A 14 26.01 30.38 -9.53
CA VAL A 14 25.20 29.75 -10.56
C VAL A 14 25.89 28.54 -11.22
N LYS A 15 27.26 28.54 -11.30
CA LYS A 15 27.97 27.37 -11.85
C LYS A 15 27.85 26.16 -10.94
N LYS A 16 28.07 26.37 -9.64
CA LYS A 16 27.93 25.28 -8.65
C LYS A 16 26.47 24.77 -8.53
N ILE A 17 25.50 25.66 -8.71
CA ILE A 17 24.08 25.21 -8.80
C ILE A 17 23.88 24.28 -10.01
N ARG A 18 24.49 24.60 -11.16
CA ARG A 18 24.41 23.73 -12.35
C ARG A 18 25.13 22.40 -12.12
N GLU A 19 26.29 22.41 -11.50
CA GLU A 19 27.05 21.22 -11.12
C GLU A 19 26.26 20.33 -10.16
N LEU A 20 25.57 20.92 -9.17
CA LEU A 20 24.71 20.20 -8.23
C LEU A 20 23.65 19.33 -8.95
N PHE A 21 22.98 19.89 -9.97
CA PHE A 21 21.98 19.16 -10.76
C PHE A 21 22.58 18.17 -11.76
N ASN A 22 23.83 18.31 -12.14
CA ASN A 22 24.52 17.35 -13.01
C ASN A 22 25.06 16.14 -12.25
N GLU A 23 25.35 16.32 -10.96
CA GLU A 23 25.97 15.30 -10.11
C GLU A 23 24.96 14.58 -9.21
N ASN A 24 23.74 15.11 -9.04
CA ASN A 24 22.74 14.57 -8.12
C ASN A 24 21.38 14.49 -8.78
N TYR A 25 20.58 13.50 -8.40
CA TYR A 25 19.20 13.37 -8.81
C TYR A 25 18.30 14.37 -8.07
N PRO A 26 17.15 14.77 -8.67
CA PRO A 26 16.21 15.69 -8.03
C PRO A 26 15.77 15.27 -6.62
N ILE A 27 15.58 13.97 -6.39
CA ILE A 27 15.21 13.41 -5.08
C ILE A 27 16.27 13.66 -4.00
N ASP A 28 17.56 13.50 -4.34
CA ASP A 28 18.66 13.75 -3.40
C ASP A 28 18.75 15.23 -3.02
N ILE A 29 18.43 16.10 -3.98
CA ILE A 29 18.38 17.55 -3.77
C ILE A 29 17.17 17.91 -2.89
N ALA A 30 15.99 17.30 -3.14
CA ALA A 30 14.78 17.50 -2.33
C ALA A 30 15.05 17.14 -0.86
N LEU A 31 15.54 15.93 -0.59
CA LEU A 31 15.89 15.46 0.76
C LEU A 31 16.89 16.38 1.47
N ALA A 32 17.90 16.89 0.75
CA ALA A 32 18.86 17.82 1.33
C ALA A 32 18.25 19.20 1.62
N LEU A 33 17.23 19.61 0.86
CA LEU A 33 16.51 20.88 1.05
C LEU A 33 15.48 20.83 2.18
N GLU A 34 14.94 19.69 2.52
CA GLU A 34 14.05 19.52 3.68
C GLU A 34 14.71 19.96 4.99
N GLU A 35 16.00 19.70 5.11
CA GLU A 35 16.78 19.98 6.29
C GLU A 35 17.30 21.42 6.39
N VAL A 36 17.16 22.27 5.36
CA VAL A 36 17.68 23.63 5.39
C VAL A 36 16.68 24.63 5.97
N ASP A 37 17.22 25.76 6.47
CA ASP A 37 16.40 26.85 6.98
C ASP A 37 15.58 27.50 5.86
N ASP A 38 14.42 28.04 6.22
CA ASP A 38 13.45 28.67 5.33
C ASP A 38 14.02 29.77 4.43
N ASP A 39 14.96 30.57 4.96
CA ASP A 39 15.62 31.65 4.20
C ASP A 39 16.57 31.07 3.13
N VAL A 40 17.28 30.00 3.45
CA VAL A 40 18.15 29.28 2.51
C VAL A 40 17.32 28.61 1.42
N LEU A 41 16.24 27.89 1.81
CA LEU A 41 15.30 27.26 0.90
C LEU A 41 14.71 28.29 -0.09
N LYS A 42 14.20 29.40 0.41
CA LYS A 42 13.64 30.47 -0.41
C LYS A 42 14.67 31.01 -1.41
N ASN A 43 15.88 31.34 -0.94
CA ASN A 43 16.94 31.86 -1.80
C ASN A 43 17.36 30.83 -2.86
N PHE A 44 17.45 29.56 -2.52
CA PHE A 44 17.72 28.47 -3.46
C PHE A 44 16.65 28.41 -4.55
N MET A 45 15.37 28.33 -4.19
CA MET A 45 14.27 28.28 -5.14
C MET A 45 14.26 29.47 -6.10
N PHE A 46 14.64 30.68 -5.64
CA PHE A 46 14.74 31.87 -6.50
C PHE A 46 15.98 31.89 -7.40
N SER A 47 16.99 31.06 -7.13
CA SER A 47 18.24 31.00 -7.91
C SER A 47 18.21 29.94 -9.02
N ILE A 48 17.20 29.10 -9.09
CA ILE A 48 17.06 28.03 -10.10
C ILE A 48 15.92 28.30 -11.09
N SER A 49 15.97 27.62 -12.26
CA SER A 49 14.91 27.69 -13.27
C SER A 49 13.64 27.00 -12.80
N ASN A 50 12.50 27.36 -13.39
CA ASN A 50 11.24 26.70 -13.08
C ASN A 50 11.26 25.21 -13.41
N THR A 51 11.86 24.81 -14.52
CA THR A 51 11.99 23.38 -14.90
C THR A 51 12.71 22.55 -13.81
N ARG A 52 13.83 23.06 -13.28
CA ARG A 52 14.57 22.39 -12.20
C ARG A 52 13.82 22.41 -10.87
N LEU A 53 13.06 23.47 -10.63
CA LEU A 53 12.25 23.56 -9.43
C LEU A 53 11.05 22.63 -9.51
N ALA A 54 10.45 22.47 -10.69
CA ALA A 54 9.39 21.50 -10.95
C ALA A 54 9.87 20.07 -10.68
N SER A 55 11.04 19.68 -11.24
CA SER A 55 11.56 18.32 -11.02
C SER A 55 11.95 18.02 -9.55
N ILE A 56 12.21 19.03 -8.73
CA ILE A 56 12.37 18.83 -7.28
C ILE A 56 10.99 18.69 -6.60
N LEU A 57 10.02 19.49 -7.05
CA LEU A 57 8.68 19.52 -6.46
C LEU A 57 7.92 18.21 -6.72
N GLU A 58 8.09 17.60 -7.90
CA GLU A 58 7.51 16.31 -8.30
C GLU A 58 7.93 15.16 -7.35
N VAL A 59 9.20 15.12 -6.97
CA VAL A 59 9.77 14.05 -6.14
C VAL A 59 9.81 14.35 -4.64
N ALA A 60 9.34 15.52 -4.22
CA ALA A 60 9.38 15.95 -2.82
C ALA A 60 8.21 15.35 -2.02
N GLU A 61 8.46 15.04 -0.75
CA GLU A 61 7.39 14.61 0.17
C GLU A 61 6.28 15.66 0.31
N PRO A 62 5.01 15.28 0.49
CA PRO A 62 3.86 16.20 0.49
C PRO A 62 3.97 17.37 1.47
N GLU A 63 4.51 17.12 2.67
CA GLU A 63 4.71 18.18 3.67
C GLU A 63 5.75 19.20 3.20
N PHE A 64 6.80 18.73 2.54
CA PHE A 64 7.85 19.60 1.99
C PHE A 64 7.35 20.34 0.75
N GLN A 65 6.55 19.70 -0.10
CA GLN A 65 5.86 20.36 -1.22
C GLN A 65 5.07 21.58 -0.73
N LEU A 66 4.23 21.40 0.29
CA LEU A 66 3.44 22.50 0.87
C LEU A 66 4.33 23.63 1.41
N ARG A 67 5.40 23.27 2.13
CA ARG A 67 6.38 24.23 2.65
C ARG A 67 7.07 25.04 1.54
N MET A 68 7.39 24.40 0.39
CA MET A 68 7.94 25.07 -0.79
C MET A 68 6.93 26.02 -1.42
N LEU A 69 5.68 25.58 -1.59
CA LEU A 69 4.60 26.37 -2.20
C LEU A 69 4.28 27.65 -1.41
N GLU A 70 4.28 27.56 -0.07
CA GLU A 70 4.03 28.71 0.81
C GLU A 70 5.06 29.84 0.64
N LYS A 71 6.29 29.51 0.25
CA LYS A 71 7.39 30.47 0.10
C LYS A 71 7.49 31.06 -1.30
N LEU A 72 6.70 30.54 -2.25
CA LEU A 72 6.73 30.99 -3.65
C LEU A 72 5.57 31.96 -3.95
N PRO A 73 5.80 32.96 -4.81
CA PRO A 73 4.72 33.78 -5.33
C PRO A 73 3.71 32.92 -6.09
N PHE A 74 2.43 33.17 -5.87
CA PHE A 74 1.32 32.42 -6.48
C PHE A 74 1.44 32.24 -8.00
N ARG A 75 1.86 33.32 -8.70
CA ARG A 75 2.08 33.31 -10.15
C ARG A 75 3.21 32.35 -10.57
N ARG A 76 4.23 32.20 -9.72
CA ARG A 76 5.36 31.31 -10.02
C ARG A 76 4.98 29.85 -9.85
N VAL A 77 4.19 29.53 -8.83
CA VAL A 77 3.63 28.19 -8.63
C VAL A 77 2.78 27.77 -9.84
N ALA A 78 1.92 28.65 -10.33
CA ALA A 78 1.15 28.37 -11.55
C ALA A 78 1.99 28.10 -12.78
N LEU A 79 3.20 28.70 -12.87
CA LEU A 79 4.16 28.43 -13.95
C LEU A 79 4.91 27.11 -13.74
N LEU A 80 5.13 26.68 -12.49
CA LEU A 80 5.71 25.37 -12.18
C LEU A 80 4.76 24.26 -12.60
N PHE A 81 3.50 24.35 -12.20
CA PHE A 81 2.47 23.38 -12.56
C PHE A 81 2.26 23.20 -14.08
N GLN A 82 2.65 24.17 -14.89
CA GLN A 82 2.64 24.02 -16.35
C GLN A 82 3.84 23.23 -16.91
N GLN A 83 4.81 22.88 -16.08
CA GLN A 83 6.01 22.14 -16.44
C GLN A 83 6.10 20.77 -15.77
N MET A 84 5.10 20.44 -14.96
CA MET A 84 4.91 19.17 -14.27
C MET A 84 3.90 18.33 -15.02
N SER A 85 3.92 17.02 -14.81
CA SER A 85 2.88 16.11 -15.30
C SER A 85 1.53 16.42 -14.63
N ASN A 86 0.42 16.06 -15.28
CA ASN A 86 -0.91 16.42 -14.78
C ASN A 86 -1.28 15.66 -13.49
N ASP A 87 -0.86 14.41 -13.34
CA ASP A 87 -1.02 13.58 -12.15
C ASP A 87 -0.26 14.16 -10.95
N ASP A 88 1.03 14.49 -11.08
CA ASP A 88 1.79 15.18 -10.03
C ASP A 88 1.15 16.48 -9.57
N VAL A 89 0.60 17.25 -10.52
CA VAL A 89 -0.13 18.48 -10.19
C VAL A 89 -1.43 18.16 -9.44
N VAL A 90 -2.14 17.11 -9.81
CA VAL A 90 -3.37 16.66 -9.13
C VAL A 90 -3.08 16.24 -7.71
N ASP A 91 -2.02 15.51 -7.46
CA ASP A 91 -1.60 15.07 -6.13
C ASP A 91 -1.29 16.25 -5.22
N ILE A 92 -0.51 17.21 -5.71
CA ILE A 92 -0.22 18.43 -4.95
C ILE A 92 -1.51 19.24 -4.69
N LEU A 93 -2.36 19.41 -5.71
CA LEU A 93 -3.60 20.15 -5.58
C LEU A 93 -4.60 19.43 -4.66
N GLY A 94 -4.57 18.10 -4.62
CA GLY A 94 -5.37 17.27 -3.72
C GLY A 94 -5.15 17.63 -2.25
N ASN A 95 -3.92 17.93 -1.89
CA ASN A 95 -3.51 18.28 -0.53
C ASN A 95 -3.77 19.75 -0.16
N LEU A 96 -4.24 20.59 -1.11
CA LEU A 96 -4.49 22.01 -0.88
C LEU A 96 -5.97 22.31 -0.52
N PRO A 97 -6.22 23.33 0.30
CA PRO A 97 -7.58 23.82 0.55
C PRO A 97 -8.31 24.20 -0.75
N VAL A 98 -9.60 23.86 -0.86
CA VAL A 98 -10.42 24.03 -2.08
C VAL A 98 -10.33 25.44 -2.69
N GLY A 99 -10.27 26.48 -1.86
CA GLY A 99 -10.18 27.87 -2.35
C GLY A 99 -8.84 28.18 -3.02
N ILE A 100 -7.74 27.63 -2.51
CA ILE A 100 -6.39 27.78 -3.08
C ILE A 100 -6.28 26.94 -4.35
N ARG A 101 -6.75 25.69 -4.33
CA ARG A 101 -6.80 24.77 -5.48
C ARG A 101 -7.48 25.42 -6.68
N LYS A 102 -8.72 25.90 -6.53
CA LYS A 102 -9.45 26.59 -7.59
C LYS A 102 -8.71 27.78 -8.19
N ARG A 103 -7.99 28.52 -7.35
CA ARG A 103 -7.24 29.67 -7.80
C ARG A 103 -6.03 29.31 -8.65
N TYR A 104 -5.33 28.21 -8.34
CA TYR A 104 -4.23 27.69 -9.16
C TYR A 104 -4.76 27.17 -10.50
N ILE A 105 -5.81 26.34 -10.49
CA ILE A 105 -6.43 25.78 -11.70
C ILE A 105 -6.82 26.91 -12.67
N ASN A 106 -7.49 27.96 -12.19
CA ASN A 106 -7.90 29.09 -13.02
C ASN A 106 -6.74 29.90 -13.67
N MET A 107 -5.50 29.67 -13.25
CA MET A 107 -4.31 30.31 -13.83
C MET A 107 -3.59 29.43 -14.84
N MET A 108 -3.99 28.19 -14.99
CA MET A 108 -3.40 27.23 -15.94
C MET A 108 -4.00 27.42 -17.34
N LYS A 109 -3.41 26.75 -18.34
CA LYS A 109 -3.99 26.72 -19.70
C LYS A 109 -5.31 25.95 -19.69
N GLN A 110 -6.27 26.34 -20.53
CA GLN A 110 -7.61 25.75 -20.56
C GLN A 110 -7.58 24.22 -20.75
N SER A 111 -6.71 23.70 -21.62
CA SER A 111 -6.56 22.24 -21.83
C SER A 111 -6.20 21.51 -20.53
N SER A 112 -5.20 22.00 -19.79
CA SER A 112 -4.78 21.41 -18.53
C SER A 112 -5.80 21.61 -17.40
N GLN A 113 -6.60 22.68 -17.45
CA GLN A 113 -7.69 22.89 -16.48
C GLN A 113 -8.74 21.79 -16.56
N ASP A 114 -9.17 21.44 -17.78
CA ASP A 114 -10.22 20.46 -18.01
C ASP A 114 -9.75 19.04 -17.59
N ASP A 115 -8.51 18.70 -17.92
CA ASP A 115 -7.88 17.42 -17.54
C ASP A 115 -7.72 17.30 -16.02
N ILE A 116 -7.11 18.29 -15.38
CA ILE A 116 -6.91 18.32 -13.92
C ILE A 116 -8.23 18.31 -13.15
N GLN A 117 -9.24 19.05 -13.62
CA GLN A 117 -10.57 19.03 -13.00
C GLN A 117 -11.23 17.66 -13.11
N THR A 118 -11.04 16.98 -14.23
CA THR A 118 -11.57 15.62 -14.44
C THR A 118 -10.89 14.64 -13.49
N MET A 119 -9.57 14.68 -13.37
CA MET A 119 -8.80 13.80 -12.49
C MET A 119 -9.12 14.06 -11.01
N LEU A 120 -9.24 15.31 -10.57
CA LEU A 120 -9.63 15.68 -9.19
C LEU A 120 -11.05 15.25 -8.77
N ASN A 121 -11.88 14.77 -9.68
CA ASN A 121 -13.19 14.20 -9.36
C ASN A 121 -13.12 12.72 -8.97
N TYR A 122 -12.02 12.03 -9.25
CA TYR A 122 -11.80 10.66 -8.81
C TYR A 122 -11.18 10.64 -7.40
N ALA A 123 -11.37 9.55 -6.67
CA ALA A 123 -10.70 9.36 -5.40
C ALA A 123 -9.18 9.11 -5.64
N PRO A 124 -8.30 9.59 -4.76
CA PRO A 124 -6.85 9.48 -4.97
C PRO A 124 -6.35 8.04 -5.10
N ASP A 125 -7.01 7.10 -4.44
CA ASP A 125 -6.72 5.66 -4.37
C ASP A 125 -7.36 4.84 -5.50
N THR A 126 -7.81 5.51 -6.58
CA THR A 126 -8.42 4.85 -7.75
C THR A 126 -7.59 5.01 -9.01
N ALA A 127 -7.82 4.14 -9.99
CA ALA A 127 -7.21 4.24 -11.31
C ALA A 127 -7.33 5.65 -11.95
N GLY A 128 -8.47 6.32 -11.74
CA GLY A 128 -8.68 7.68 -12.21
C GLY A 128 -7.94 8.75 -11.40
N GLY A 129 -7.60 8.47 -10.15
CA GLY A 129 -6.80 9.34 -9.28
C GLY A 129 -5.31 9.34 -9.65
N ILE A 130 -4.77 8.14 -9.93
CA ILE A 130 -3.34 7.92 -10.24
C ILE A 130 -2.99 7.95 -11.73
N MET A 131 -3.97 8.12 -12.64
CA MET A 131 -3.70 8.14 -14.08
C MET A 131 -3.10 9.46 -14.52
N THR A 132 -2.25 9.42 -15.54
CA THR A 132 -1.86 10.61 -16.31
C THR A 132 -2.66 10.74 -17.60
N THR A 133 -2.85 11.97 -18.07
CA THR A 133 -3.50 12.26 -19.36
C THR A 133 -2.48 12.52 -20.48
N GLU A 134 -1.20 12.38 -20.19
CA GLU A 134 -0.08 12.67 -21.11
C GLU A 134 0.35 11.43 -21.89
N TYR A 135 -0.56 10.89 -22.69
CA TYR A 135 -0.36 9.68 -23.48
C TYR A 135 -0.42 9.95 -24.99
N ILE A 136 0.15 9.04 -25.78
CA ILE A 136 0.13 9.11 -27.24
C ILE A 136 -1.03 8.29 -27.81
N THR A 137 -1.88 8.94 -28.62
CA THR A 137 -2.90 8.25 -29.40
C THR A 137 -2.79 8.54 -30.88
N VAL A 138 -3.03 7.50 -31.67
CA VAL A 138 -3.10 7.57 -33.13
C VAL A 138 -4.38 6.91 -33.65
N LYS A 139 -4.76 7.25 -34.86
CA LYS A 139 -5.95 6.69 -35.50
C LYS A 139 -5.59 5.43 -36.30
N GLU A 140 -6.47 4.43 -36.28
CA GLU A 140 -6.29 3.13 -36.95
C GLU A 140 -5.99 3.20 -38.44
N HIS A 141 -6.46 4.24 -39.11
CA HIS A 141 -6.30 4.39 -40.58
C HIS A 141 -4.96 5.02 -41.00
N LEU A 142 -4.15 5.48 -40.06
CA LEU A 142 -2.82 6.02 -40.35
C LEU A 142 -1.88 4.89 -40.77
N THR A 143 -0.90 5.23 -41.62
CA THR A 143 0.23 4.34 -41.96
C THR A 143 1.33 4.45 -40.90
N VAL A 144 2.28 3.51 -40.95
CA VAL A 144 3.50 3.54 -40.12
C VAL A 144 4.27 4.84 -40.35
N GLU A 145 4.44 5.28 -41.61
CA GLU A 145 5.15 6.52 -41.97
C GLU A 145 4.48 7.77 -41.36
N GLU A 146 3.15 7.87 -41.52
CA GLU A 146 2.37 8.99 -40.98
C GLU A 146 2.43 9.03 -39.45
N THR A 147 2.43 7.83 -38.81
CA THR A 147 2.54 7.70 -37.37
C THR A 147 3.91 8.16 -36.88
N LEU A 148 4.99 7.73 -37.52
CA LEU A 148 6.35 8.17 -37.17
C LEU A 148 6.52 9.70 -37.32
N SER A 149 5.90 10.27 -38.35
CA SER A 149 5.91 11.73 -38.56
C SER A 149 5.16 12.45 -37.43
N LYS A 150 4.00 11.93 -37.04
CA LYS A 150 3.18 12.49 -35.95
C LYS A 150 3.85 12.36 -34.59
N LEU A 151 4.55 11.26 -34.31
CA LEU A 151 5.30 11.06 -33.08
C LEU A 151 6.38 12.13 -32.87
N ARG A 152 7.03 12.59 -33.91
CA ARG A 152 8.05 13.67 -33.83
C ARG A 152 7.46 15.00 -33.36
N GLU A 153 6.17 15.22 -33.58
CA GLU A 153 5.48 16.44 -33.14
C GLU A 153 4.95 16.31 -31.69
N ILE A 154 4.47 15.13 -31.30
CA ILE A 154 3.76 14.89 -30.02
C ILE A 154 4.72 14.47 -28.92
N SER A 155 5.74 13.68 -29.24
CA SER A 155 6.65 13.04 -28.29
C SER A 155 7.28 13.94 -27.21
N PRO A 156 7.55 15.25 -27.46
CA PRO A 156 8.09 16.13 -26.42
C PRO A 156 7.13 16.39 -25.23
N ASN A 157 5.86 16.10 -25.37
CA ASN A 157 4.82 16.38 -24.36
C ASN A 157 4.15 15.11 -23.83
N SER A 158 4.76 13.94 -24.06
CA SER A 158 4.21 12.65 -23.61
C SER A 158 5.12 12.05 -22.59
N GLU A 159 4.56 11.51 -21.54
CA GLU A 159 5.27 10.83 -20.47
C GLU A 159 5.85 9.49 -20.96
N VAL A 160 5.04 8.72 -21.69
CA VAL A 160 5.44 7.43 -22.24
C VAL A 160 5.48 7.48 -23.76
N ILE A 161 6.60 7.09 -24.35
CA ILE A 161 6.82 7.10 -25.80
C ILE A 161 6.82 5.68 -26.40
N ASN A 162 7.14 4.66 -25.60
CA ASN A 162 7.32 3.28 -26.06
C ASN A 162 6.00 2.58 -26.40
N ILE A 163 4.87 3.01 -25.82
CA ILE A 163 3.53 2.46 -26.09
C ILE A 163 2.64 3.53 -26.70
N ILE A 164 2.05 3.21 -27.84
CA ILE A 164 1.17 4.09 -28.61
C ILE A 164 -0.20 3.45 -28.67
N PHE A 165 -1.22 4.15 -28.19
CA PHE A 165 -2.58 3.63 -28.20
C PHE A 165 -3.28 3.96 -29.52
N VAL A 166 -3.93 2.94 -30.12
CA VAL A 166 -4.68 3.07 -31.35
C VAL A 166 -6.16 3.24 -31.03
N THR A 167 -6.75 4.30 -31.59
CA THR A 167 -8.15 4.61 -31.39
C THR A 167 -8.94 4.62 -32.70
N SER A 168 -10.21 4.21 -32.62
CA SER A 168 -11.18 4.39 -33.71
C SER A 168 -11.47 5.87 -33.99
N LEU A 169 -12.22 6.16 -35.04
CA LEU A 169 -12.71 7.52 -35.33
C LEU A 169 -13.57 8.08 -34.18
N GLN A 170 -14.27 7.22 -33.44
CA GLN A 170 -15.09 7.58 -32.28
C GLN A 170 -14.29 7.67 -30.95
N ARG A 171 -12.95 7.71 -31.00
CA ARG A 171 -12.04 7.75 -29.85
C ARG A 171 -12.04 6.50 -28.95
N LYS A 172 -12.65 5.39 -29.40
CA LYS A 172 -12.59 4.14 -28.65
C LYS A 172 -11.20 3.51 -28.76
N LEU A 173 -10.69 3.00 -27.68
CA LEU A 173 -9.45 2.24 -27.64
C LEU A 173 -9.65 0.90 -28.35
N ILE A 174 -8.89 0.60 -29.41
CA ILE A 174 -9.03 -0.60 -30.24
C ILE A 174 -7.74 -1.42 -30.37
N GLY A 175 -6.59 -0.81 -30.07
CA GLY A 175 -5.29 -1.46 -30.15
C GLY A 175 -4.20 -0.66 -29.46
N TRP A 176 -3.03 -1.25 -29.40
CA TRP A 176 -1.79 -0.60 -29.00
C TRP A 176 -0.64 -1.08 -29.87
N ILE A 177 0.42 -0.28 -29.96
CA ILE A 177 1.61 -0.56 -30.75
C ILE A 177 2.82 -0.22 -29.90
N ASP A 178 3.80 -1.14 -29.84
CA ASP A 178 5.13 -0.81 -29.32
C ASP A 178 5.87 0.03 -30.37
N ILE A 179 6.57 1.07 -29.94
CA ILE A 179 7.35 1.90 -30.87
C ILE A 179 8.34 1.09 -31.71
N ARG A 180 8.83 -0.05 -31.22
CA ARG A 180 9.72 -0.97 -31.94
C ARG A 180 9.04 -1.60 -33.13
N ASP A 181 7.73 -1.85 -33.06
CA ASP A 181 6.96 -2.44 -34.17
C ASP A 181 6.94 -1.49 -35.37
N LEU A 182 6.92 -0.17 -35.15
CA LEU A 182 6.98 0.83 -36.22
C LEU A 182 8.32 0.78 -37.01
N PHE A 183 9.39 0.27 -36.42
CA PHE A 183 10.68 0.13 -37.10
C PHE A 183 10.85 -1.20 -37.83
N THR A 184 10.00 -2.18 -37.55
CA THR A 184 10.08 -3.53 -38.13
C THR A 184 9.08 -3.79 -39.25
N HIS A 185 8.05 -2.96 -39.35
CA HIS A 185 7.00 -3.07 -40.38
C HIS A 185 7.25 -2.12 -41.54
N ASP A 186 6.57 -2.39 -42.69
CA ASP A 186 6.65 -1.54 -43.87
C ASP A 186 6.03 -0.17 -43.62
N LEU A 187 6.66 0.89 -44.13
CA LEU A 187 6.21 2.27 -43.92
C LEU A 187 4.80 2.53 -44.42
N TYR A 188 4.33 1.78 -45.43
CA TYR A 188 3.00 1.93 -46.04
C TYR A 188 1.94 1.02 -45.43
N GLU A 189 2.30 0.14 -44.48
CA GLU A 189 1.32 -0.68 -43.76
C GLU A 189 0.38 0.19 -42.90
N SER A 190 -0.89 -0.23 -42.84
CA SER A 190 -1.88 0.43 -41.96
C SER A 190 -1.65 0.03 -40.52
N LEU A 191 -1.84 0.98 -39.58
CA LEU A 191 -1.78 0.67 -38.14
C LEU A 191 -2.80 -0.38 -37.73
N HIS A 192 -3.93 -0.48 -38.45
CA HIS A 192 -4.92 -1.52 -38.22
C HIS A 192 -4.36 -2.93 -38.36
N ASP A 193 -3.40 -3.13 -39.27
CA ASP A 193 -2.79 -4.43 -39.55
C ASP A 193 -1.60 -4.72 -38.64
N VAL A 194 -0.96 -3.69 -38.10
CA VAL A 194 0.24 -3.76 -37.25
C VAL A 194 -0.10 -3.82 -35.75
N MET A 195 -1.23 -3.21 -35.35
CA MET A 195 -1.57 -3.07 -33.93
C MET A 195 -1.89 -4.39 -33.23
N HIS A 196 -1.55 -4.45 -31.96
CA HIS A 196 -2.01 -5.50 -31.04
C HIS A 196 -3.41 -5.19 -30.56
N THR A 197 -4.34 -6.14 -30.73
CA THR A 197 -5.76 -5.98 -30.33
C THR A 197 -6.08 -6.54 -28.94
N ASN A 198 -5.14 -7.27 -28.34
CA ASN A 198 -5.30 -7.78 -26.98
C ASN A 198 -4.99 -6.69 -25.97
N ILE A 199 -6.02 -5.96 -25.58
CA ILE A 199 -5.91 -4.82 -24.66
C ILE A 199 -6.47 -5.23 -23.30
N ILE A 200 -5.70 -4.98 -22.27
CA ILE A 200 -6.15 -5.04 -20.89
C ILE A 200 -6.26 -3.58 -20.42
N SER A 201 -7.43 -3.20 -19.97
CA SER A 201 -7.74 -1.84 -19.51
C SER A 201 -8.55 -1.87 -18.23
N VAL A 202 -8.53 -0.78 -17.47
CA VAL A 202 -9.24 -0.62 -16.20
C VAL A 202 -10.25 0.54 -16.31
N LEU A 203 -11.25 0.53 -15.42
CA LEU A 203 -12.17 1.66 -15.27
C LEU A 203 -11.59 2.67 -14.27
N PRO A 204 -11.93 3.96 -14.38
CA PRO A 204 -11.37 4.99 -13.50
C PRO A 204 -11.80 4.86 -12.03
N GLU A 205 -12.89 4.13 -11.75
CA GLU A 205 -13.37 3.85 -10.40
C GLU A 205 -12.73 2.59 -9.78
N GLU A 206 -11.88 1.85 -10.51
CA GLU A 206 -11.18 0.68 -9.98
C GLU A 206 -10.10 1.09 -8.98
N ASP A 207 -9.94 0.29 -7.94
CA ASP A 207 -8.97 0.48 -6.87
C ASP A 207 -7.53 0.38 -7.39
N GLN A 208 -6.62 1.19 -6.85
CA GLN A 208 -5.21 1.21 -7.25
C GLN A 208 -4.50 -0.13 -7.01
N GLU A 209 -4.87 -0.87 -5.94
CA GLU A 209 -4.33 -2.21 -5.66
C GLU A 209 -4.68 -3.18 -6.79
N GLU A 210 -5.92 -3.14 -7.29
CA GLU A 210 -6.35 -3.99 -8.41
C GLU A 210 -5.63 -3.63 -9.71
N VAL A 211 -5.37 -2.34 -9.96
CA VAL A 211 -4.57 -1.87 -11.09
C VAL A 211 -3.14 -2.42 -11.00
N ALA A 212 -2.50 -2.30 -9.83
CA ALA A 212 -1.16 -2.83 -9.59
C ALA A 212 -1.11 -4.36 -9.77
N ARG A 213 -2.14 -5.07 -9.31
CA ARG A 213 -2.30 -6.52 -9.50
C ARG A 213 -2.44 -6.90 -10.98
N ILE A 214 -3.21 -6.14 -11.76
CA ILE A 214 -3.38 -6.35 -13.20
C ILE A 214 -2.05 -6.11 -13.92
N SER A 215 -1.36 -4.99 -13.64
CA SER A 215 -0.06 -4.67 -14.21
C SER A 215 0.94 -5.78 -13.97
N THR A 216 1.09 -6.23 -12.72
CA THR A 216 2.02 -7.31 -12.32
C THR A 216 1.64 -8.66 -12.95
N LYS A 217 0.35 -8.99 -12.99
CA LYS A 217 -0.13 -10.29 -13.53
C LYS A 217 0.14 -10.46 -15.03
N TYR A 218 0.07 -9.36 -15.78
CA TYR A 218 0.16 -9.37 -17.23
C TYR A 218 1.45 -8.72 -17.75
N ASP A 219 2.39 -8.38 -16.85
CA ASP A 219 3.67 -7.72 -17.15
C ASP A 219 3.48 -6.43 -17.99
N LEU A 220 2.48 -5.61 -17.60
CA LEU A 220 2.17 -4.38 -18.31
C LEU A 220 3.02 -3.23 -17.78
N SER A 221 3.75 -2.56 -18.67
CA SER A 221 4.49 -1.34 -18.34
C SER A 221 3.60 -0.08 -18.35
N VAL A 222 2.41 -0.18 -18.96
CA VAL A 222 1.41 0.91 -19.02
C VAL A 222 0.03 0.28 -19.00
N VAL A 223 -0.86 0.77 -18.14
CA VAL A 223 -2.24 0.32 -18.04
C VAL A 223 -3.18 1.41 -18.53
N PRO A 224 -3.92 1.21 -19.63
CA PRO A 224 -4.88 2.20 -20.12
C PRO A 224 -6.14 2.25 -19.26
N VAL A 225 -6.57 3.46 -18.91
CA VAL A 225 -7.80 3.75 -18.19
C VAL A 225 -8.88 4.16 -19.19
N VAL A 226 -9.99 3.44 -19.20
CA VAL A 226 -11.09 3.67 -20.15
C VAL A 226 -12.44 3.86 -19.45
N ASN A 227 -13.32 4.64 -20.04
CA ASN A 227 -14.69 4.73 -19.54
C ASN A 227 -15.55 3.53 -20.01
N LYS A 228 -16.81 3.46 -19.54
CA LYS A 228 -17.77 2.40 -19.90
C LYS A 228 -18.09 2.29 -21.40
N GLN A 229 -17.74 3.31 -22.18
CA GLN A 229 -17.86 3.33 -23.65
C GLN A 229 -16.57 2.93 -24.36
N ASN A 230 -15.56 2.48 -23.63
CA ASN A 230 -14.22 2.14 -24.10
C ASN A 230 -13.46 3.33 -24.72
N VAL A 231 -13.71 4.55 -24.25
CA VAL A 231 -12.94 5.74 -24.61
C VAL A 231 -11.77 5.87 -23.65
N LEU A 232 -10.56 6.04 -24.18
CA LEU A 232 -9.35 6.22 -23.39
C LEU A 232 -9.41 7.58 -22.66
N LEU A 233 -9.26 7.53 -21.34
CA LEU A 233 -9.26 8.69 -20.44
C LEU A 233 -7.84 9.06 -20.01
N GLY A 234 -7.02 8.09 -19.70
CA GLY A 234 -5.67 8.24 -19.22
C GLY A 234 -4.88 6.93 -19.30
N ILE A 235 -3.68 6.97 -18.81
CA ILE A 235 -2.80 5.81 -18.63
C ILE A 235 -2.21 5.82 -17.23
N ILE A 236 -1.81 4.66 -16.73
CA ILE A 236 -1.05 4.52 -15.49
C ILE A 236 0.29 3.88 -15.86
N THR A 237 1.38 4.47 -15.46
CA THR A 237 2.73 4.05 -15.82
C THR A 237 3.31 3.08 -14.79
N ILE A 238 4.38 2.36 -15.14
CA ILE A 238 4.98 1.35 -14.26
C ILE A 238 5.61 1.97 -13.01
N ASP A 239 6.12 3.19 -13.09
CA ASP A 239 6.68 3.93 -11.97
C ASP A 239 5.62 4.26 -10.92
N ASP A 240 4.42 4.71 -11.34
CA ASP A 240 3.27 4.90 -10.44
C ASP A 240 2.83 3.57 -9.83
N ILE A 241 2.76 2.50 -10.63
CA ILE A 241 2.45 1.16 -10.12
C ILE A 241 3.44 0.71 -9.03
N VAL A 242 4.73 1.02 -9.18
CA VAL A 242 5.74 0.72 -8.15
C VAL A 242 5.48 1.51 -6.87
N HIS A 243 5.10 2.79 -6.99
CA HIS A 243 4.72 3.61 -5.83
C HIS A 243 3.46 3.06 -5.14
N VAL A 244 2.43 2.75 -5.90
CA VAL A 244 1.20 2.11 -5.38
C VAL A 244 1.53 0.83 -4.62
N LEU A 245 2.34 -0.07 -5.20
CA LEU A 245 2.73 -1.32 -4.52
C LEU A 245 3.47 -1.06 -3.20
N GLN A 246 4.29 -0.02 -3.11
CA GLN A 246 4.98 0.33 -1.87
C GLN A 246 4.01 0.92 -0.83
N GLU A 247 3.07 1.75 -1.25
CA GLU A 247 2.04 2.33 -0.38
C GLU A 247 1.12 1.26 0.18
N GLU A 248 0.57 0.38 -0.66
CA GLU A 248 -0.29 -0.74 -0.25
C GLU A 248 0.43 -1.68 0.73
N HIS A 249 1.68 -2.08 0.43
CA HIS A 249 2.46 -2.89 1.36
C HIS A 249 2.72 -2.20 2.70
N HIS A 250 2.94 -0.88 2.70
CA HIS A 250 3.12 -0.11 3.92
C HIS A 250 1.82 -0.03 4.73
N GLU A 251 0.71 0.24 4.05
CA GLU A 251 -0.62 0.28 4.64
C GLU A 251 -1.00 -1.06 5.27
N ASP A 252 -0.87 -2.17 4.53
CA ASP A 252 -1.12 -3.52 4.99
C ASP A 252 -0.34 -3.85 6.28
N MET A 253 0.94 -3.49 6.33
CA MET A 253 1.80 -3.73 7.50
C MET A 253 1.30 -2.98 8.75
N LEU A 254 0.83 -1.75 8.59
CA LEU A 254 0.27 -0.95 9.67
C LEU A 254 -1.10 -1.51 10.10
N LEU A 255 -1.98 -1.83 9.15
CA LEU A 255 -3.32 -2.37 9.42
C LEU A 255 -3.27 -3.72 10.14
N ILE A 256 -2.37 -4.64 9.75
CA ILE A 256 -2.13 -5.90 10.45
C ILE A 256 -1.77 -5.65 11.92
N SER A 257 -1.01 -4.59 12.19
CA SER A 257 -0.58 -4.22 13.55
C SER A 257 -1.65 -3.47 14.36
N GLY A 258 -2.82 -3.19 13.77
CA GLY A 258 -3.89 -2.42 14.40
C GLY A 258 -3.56 -0.91 14.48
N VAL A 259 -2.84 -0.41 13.48
CA VAL A 259 -2.55 1.02 13.30
C VAL A 259 -3.21 1.47 12.00
N GLU A 260 -3.73 2.68 11.95
CA GLU A 260 -4.29 3.23 10.69
C GLU A 260 -3.20 3.38 9.63
N GLY A 261 -3.46 2.96 8.38
CA GLY A 261 -2.48 2.86 7.29
C GLY A 261 -1.75 4.16 6.95
N THR A 262 -2.34 5.29 7.28
CA THR A 262 -1.76 6.63 7.04
C THR A 262 -0.90 7.17 8.21
N GLU A 263 -0.65 6.37 9.26
CA GLU A 263 0.15 6.78 10.41
C GLU A 263 1.64 6.85 10.06
N ARG A 264 2.32 7.93 10.51
CA ARG A 264 3.77 8.13 10.28
C ARG A 264 4.48 8.49 11.58
N ILE A 265 5.72 8.03 11.74
CA ILE A 265 6.59 8.46 12.85
C ILE A 265 6.96 9.93 12.63
N GLY A 266 6.77 10.77 13.66
CA GLY A 266 7.01 12.22 13.57
C GLY A 266 5.79 13.04 13.21
N GLY A 267 4.64 12.43 12.92
CA GLY A 267 3.37 13.12 12.68
C GLY A 267 2.85 13.90 13.91
N PRO A 268 1.83 14.73 13.74
CA PRO A 268 1.27 15.55 14.82
C PRO A 268 0.73 14.67 15.97
N PHE A 269 1.15 14.95 17.21
CA PHE A 269 0.83 14.15 18.40
C PHE A 269 -0.68 13.87 18.57
N ASN A 270 -1.53 14.89 18.35
CA ASN A 270 -2.98 14.74 18.48
C ASN A 270 -3.59 13.82 17.41
N GLU A 271 -3.00 13.80 16.22
CA GLU A 271 -3.41 12.93 15.11
C GLU A 271 -3.06 11.49 15.41
N SER A 272 -1.84 11.21 15.86
CA SER A 272 -1.41 9.88 16.29
C SER A 272 -2.28 9.31 17.40
N ILE A 273 -2.68 10.11 18.40
CA ILE A 273 -3.64 9.67 19.42
C ILE A 273 -4.96 9.25 18.77
N ARG A 274 -5.49 10.08 17.87
CA ARG A 274 -6.78 9.82 17.22
C ARG A 274 -6.76 8.57 16.35
N LYS A 275 -5.64 8.27 15.71
CA LYS A 275 -5.46 7.11 14.83
C LYS A 275 -5.24 5.81 15.62
N ARG A 276 -4.52 5.84 16.74
CA ARG A 276 -4.16 4.62 17.52
C ARG A 276 -5.15 4.28 18.62
N THR A 277 -5.70 5.28 19.32
CA THR A 277 -6.54 5.04 20.51
C THR A 277 -7.77 4.18 20.24
N PRO A 278 -8.52 4.32 19.13
CA PRO A 278 -9.67 3.45 18.86
C PRO A 278 -9.30 1.96 18.84
N TRP A 279 -8.20 1.61 18.18
CA TRP A 279 -7.72 0.23 18.12
C TRP A 279 -7.24 -0.31 19.45
N LEU A 280 -6.59 0.51 20.26
CA LEU A 280 -6.21 0.14 21.64
C LEU A 280 -7.43 -0.09 22.53
N LEU A 281 -8.50 0.68 22.37
CA LEU A 281 -9.75 0.47 23.11
C LEU A 281 -10.47 -0.82 22.68
N ILE A 282 -10.49 -1.14 21.39
CA ILE A 282 -11.00 -2.42 20.90
C ILE A 282 -10.21 -3.56 21.51
N ASN A 283 -8.86 -3.48 21.49
CA ASN A 283 -8.00 -4.49 22.10
C ASN A 283 -8.22 -4.61 23.62
N LEU A 284 -8.50 -3.52 24.31
CA LEU A 284 -8.84 -3.56 25.74
C LEU A 284 -10.15 -4.30 25.99
N ILE A 285 -11.17 -4.10 25.16
CA ILE A 285 -12.45 -4.84 25.25
C ILE A 285 -12.21 -6.35 25.07
N THR A 286 -11.43 -6.73 24.07
CA THR A 286 -11.12 -8.15 23.83
C THR A 286 -10.31 -8.77 24.96
N ALA A 287 -9.38 -8.00 25.58
CA ALA A 287 -8.66 -8.43 26.78
C ALA A 287 -9.59 -8.67 27.97
N PHE A 288 -10.63 -7.84 28.16
CA PHE A 288 -11.65 -8.09 29.16
C PHE A 288 -12.46 -9.36 28.88
N MET A 289 -12.75 -9.69 27.60
CA MET A 289 -13.40 -10.94 27.24
C MET A 289 -12.55 -12.16 27.67
N ALA A 290 -11.24 -12.13 27.38
CA ALA A 290 -10.32 -13.17 27.81
C ALA A 290 -10.25 -13.27 29.35
N SER A 291 -10.18 -12.13 30.04
CA SER A 291 -10.21 -12.08 31.52
C SER A 291 -11.50 -12.66 32.11
N ALA A 292 -12.64 -12.40 31.48
CA ALA A 292 -13.92 -12.96 31.94
C ALA A 292 -13.92 -14.49 31.88
N VAL A 293 -13.33 -15.08 30.83
CA VAL A 293 -13.15 -16.54 30.75
C VAL A 293 -12.28 -17.07 31.89
N VAL A 294 -11.17 -16.41 32.20
CA VAL A 294 -10.31 -16.78 33.37
C VAL A 294 -11.10 -16.72 34.65
N GLY A 295 -11.95 -15.71 34.84
CA GLY A 295 -12.82 -15.55 36.00
C GLY A 295 -13.80 -16.72 36.21
N LEU A 296 -14.26 -17.39 35.14
CA LEU A 296 -15.11 -18.59 35.26
C LEU A 296 -14.44 -19.77 35.92
N PHE A 297 -13.11 -19.81 35.91
CA PHE A 297 -12.31 -20.90 36.46
C PHE A 297 -11.50 -20.50 37.69
N GLN A 298 -11.91 -19.43 38.40
CA GLN A 298 -11.19 -18.91 39.56
C GLN A 298 -10.95 -19.98 40.60
N ASP A 299 -11.96 -20.77 40.98
CA ASP A 299 -11.87 -21.83 41.99
C ASP A 299 -10.85 -22.92 41.59
N THR A 300 -10.74 -23.21 40.30
CA THR A 300 -9.76 -24.19 39.77
C THR A 300 -8.34 -23.66 39.90
N ILE A 301 -8.15 -22.37 39.59
CA ILE A 301 -6.85 -21.69 39.69
C ILE A 301 -6.41 -21.57 41.15
N GLU A 302 -7.31 -21.26 42.08
CA GLU A 302 -7.01 -21.18 43.51
C GLU A 302 -6.54 -22.53 44.08
N GLN A 303 -7.13 -23.65 43.60
CA GLN A 303 -6.71 -24.98 44.01
C GLN A 303 -5.38 -25.41 43.41
N VAL A 304 -5.04 -24.97 42.19
CA VAL A 304 -3.83 -25.36 41.48
C VAL A 304 -3.14 -24.10 40.92
N VAL A 305 -2.48 -23.35 41.77
CA VAL A 305 -1.89 -22.01 41.43
C VAL A 305 -0.90 -22.08 40.27
N VAL A 306 -0.26 -23.20 39.99
CA VAL A 306 0.65 -23.39 38.87
C VAL A 306 -0.03 -23.17 37.51
N LEU A 307 -1.35 -23.32 37.42
CA LEU A 307 -2.10 -23.01 36.19
C LEU A 307 -1.92 -21.56 35.75
N ALA A 308 -1.87 -20.61 36.71
CA ALA A 308 -1.62 -19.19 36.41
C ALA A 308 -0.25 -18.95 35.77
N VAL A 309 0.77 -19.81 36.07
CA VAL A 309 2.09 -19.71 35.44
C VAL A 309 2.09 -20.27 34.01
N ALA A 310 1.29 -21.31 33.75
CA ALA A 310 1.21 -21.92 32.42
C ALA A 310 0.35 -21.10 31.42
N MET A 311 -0.63 -20.35 31.91
CA MET A 311 -1.57 -19.56 31.07
C MET A 311 -0.86 -18.66 30.05
N PRO A 312 0.09 -17.78 30.42
CA PRO A 312 0.75 -16.90 29.45
C PRO A 312 1.57 -17.65 28.40
N ILE A 313 2.08 -18.84 28.74
CA ILE A 313 2.86 -19.68 27.83
C ILE A 313 1.93 -20.21 26.73
N ILE A 314 0.76 -20.74 27.12
CA ILE A 314 -0.18 -21.35 26.18
C ILE A 314 -0.80 -20.31 25.25
N THR A 315 -1.30 -19.19 25.80
CA THR A 315 -1.97 -18.15 24.97
C THR A 315 -0.96 -17.41 24.11
N GLY A 316 0.20 -17.05 24.64
CA GLY A 316 1.24 -16.38 23.85
C GLY A 316 1.70 -17.22 22.65
N MET A 317 1.83 -18.53 22.80
CA MET A 317 2.17 -19.42 21.67
C MET A 317 1.02 -19.55 20.67
N GLY A 318 -0.23 -19.57 21.13
CA GLY A 318 -1.41 -19.54 20.26
C GLY A 318 -1.45 -18.29 19.39
N GLY A 319 -1.26 -17.12 20.01
CA GLY A 319 -1.20 -15.84 19.29
C GLY A 319 -0.08 -15.77 18.26
N ASN A 320 1.12 -16.27 18.62
CA ASN A 320 2.26 -16.32 17.68
C ASN A 320 1.99 -17.23 16.48
N SER A 321 1.43 -18.42 16.70
CA SER A 321 1.06 -19.34 15.61
C SER A 321 0.00 -18.72 14.71
N ALA A 322 -0.98 -18.06 15.30
CA ALA A 322 -2.04 -17.38 14.60
C ALA A 322 -1.51 -16.25 13.72
N SER A 323 -0.59 -15.44 14.23
CA SER A 323 0.05 -14.35 13.48
C SER A 323 0.92 -14.86 12.33
N GLN A 324 1.58 -16.02 12.48
CA GLN A 324 2.32 -16.65 11.38
C GLN A 324 1.41 -17.08 10.25
N THR A 325 0.31 -17.76 10.53
CA THR A 325 -0.68 -18.15 9.52
C THR A 325 -1.34 -16.92 8.89
N LEU A 326 -1.70 -15.94 9.70
CA LEU A 326 -2.31 -14.68 9.26
C LEU A 326 -1.43 -13.97 8.22
N ALA A 327 -0.13 -13.79 8.50
CA ALA A 327 0.80 -13.11 7.60
C ALA A 327 0.90 -13.80 6.24
N LEU A 328 0.93 -15.14 6.22
CA LEU A 328 0.95 -15.91 4.98
C LEU A 328 -0.37 -15.76 4.20
N VAL A 329 -1.51 -15.81 4.89
CA VAL A 329 -2.81 -15.74 4.25
C VAL A 329 -3.10 -14.35 3.67
N ILE A 330 -2.73 -13.27 4.38
CA ILE A 330 -2.88 -11.90 3.86
C ILE A 330 -2.08 -11.74 2.58
N GLN A 331 -0.81 -12.17 2.56
CA GLN A 331 0.02 -12.12 1.37
C GLN A 331 -0.60 -12.86 0.16
N GLU A 332 -1.11 -14.08 0.35
CA GLU A 332 -1.74 -14.86 -0.72
C GLU A 332 -3.09 -14.27 -1.17
N VAL A 333 -3.80 -13.59 -0.27
CA VAL A 333 -5.06 -12.91 -0.56
C VAL A 333 -4.82 -11.63 -1.37
N ALA A 334 -3.77 -10.86 -1.04
CA ALA A 334 -3.37 -9.66 -1.78
C ALA A 334 -2.96 -9.99 -3.22
N ILE A 335 -2.19 -11.05 -3.43
CA ILE A 335 -1.80 -11.53 -4.78
C ILE A 335 -3.02 -12.10 -5.55
N GLY A 336 -4.16 -12.32 -4.90
CA GLY A 336 -5.37 -12.86 -5.51
C GLY A 336 -5.33 -14.37 -5.77
N GLN A 337 -4.37 -15.09 -5.18
CA GLN A 337 -4.19 -16.54 -5.37
C GLN A 337 -5.10 -17.37 -4.46
N LEU A 338 -5.61 -16.79 -3.36
CA LEU A 338 -6.36 -17.54 -2.34
C LEU A 338 -7.84 -17.14 -2.29
N THR A 339 -8.72 -18.17 -2.38
CA THR A 339 -10.17 -18.00 -2.27
C THR A 339 -10.78 -19.09 -1.41
N TRP A 340 -11.77 -18.73 -0.56
CA TRP A 340 -12.45 -19.67 0.34
C TRP A 340 -13.04 -20.90 -0.36
N GLU A 341 -13.52 -20.75 -1.58
CA GLU A 341 -14.24 -21.83 -2.28
C GLU A 341 -13.29 -22.90 -2.86
N LYS A 342 -12.11 -22.51 -3.31
CA LYS A 342 -11.14 -23.39 -3.99
C LYS A 342 -10.14 -24.01 -3.02
N ASP A 343 -9.85 -23.35 -1.89
CA ASP A 343 -8.64 -23.59 -1.13
C ASP A 343 -8.87 -24.22 0.27
N LYS A 344 -10.04 -24.82 0.50
CA LYS A 344 -10.36 -25.53 1.75
C LYS A 344 -9.32 -26.57 2.17
N LYS A 345 -8.57 -27.12 1.23
CA LYS A 345 -7.49 -28.07 1.50
C LYS A 345 -6.34 -27.40 2.26
N TYR A 346 -6.02 -26.15 1.95
CA TYR A 346 -4.97 -25.41 2.64
C TYR A 346 -5.37 -25.11 4.08
N VAL A 347 -6.63 -24.80 4.36
CA VAL A 347 -7.13 -24.64 5.73
C VAL A 347 -6.88 -25.88 6.58
N LEU A 348 -7.19 -27.07 6.04
CA LEU A 348 -6.95 -28.32 6.74
C LEU A 348 -5.45 -28.58 6.98
N ASN A 349 -4.62 -28.26 6.00
CA ASN A 349 -3.18 -28.40 6.14
C ASN A 349 -2.63 -27.47 7.23
N GLU A 350 -3.09 -26.21 7.31
CA GLU A 350 -2.69 -25.27 8.36
C GLU A 350 -3.14 -25.73 9.74
N ILE A 351 -4.36 -26.26 9.87
CA ILE A 351 -4.84 -26.84 11.15
C ILE A 351 -3.97 -28.04 11.57
N TRP A 352 -3.61 -28.93 10.63
CA TRP A 352 -2.72 -30.04 10.93
C TRP A 352 -1.31 -29.57 11.30
N LEU A 353 -0.80 -28.54 10.63
CA LEU A 353 0.48 -27.91 10.97
C LEU A 353 0.43 -27.31 12.38
N GLY A 354 -0.68 -26.61 12.72
CA GLY A 354 -0.91 -26.11 14.07
C GLY A 354 -0.92 -27.21 15.12
N LEU A 355 -1.57 -28.36 14.84
CA LEU A 355 -1.55 -29.51 15.74
C LEU A 355 -0.13 -30.04 15.97
N VAL A 356 0.63 -30.28 14.90
CA VAL A 356 1.98 -30.83 14.99
C VAL A 356 2.91 -29.85 15.74
N ASN A 357 2.88 -28.58 15.39
CA ASN A 357 3.66 -27.54 16.06
C ASN A 357 3.25 -27.40 17.53
N GLY A 358 1.94 -27.49 17.82
CA GLY A 358 1.41 -27.45 19.17
C GLY A 358 1.86 -28.63 20.05
N ILE A 359 1.93 -29.83 19.48
CA ILE A 359 2.50 -31.00 20.19
C ILE A 359 3.99 -30.80 20.47
N ILE A 360 4.76 -30.38 19.45
CA ILE A 360 6.20 -30.17 19.59
C ILE A 360 6.49 -29.11 20.68
N THR A 361 5.91 -27.92 20.55
CA THR A 361 6.10 -26.82 21.50
C THR A 361 5.52 -27.13 22.86
N GLY A 362 4.39 -27.85 22.89
CA GLY A 362 3.76 -28.36 24.11
C GLY A 362 4.66 -29.32 24.90
N ILE A 363 5.40 -30.21 24.22
CA ILE A 363 6.38 -31.11 24.87
C ILE A 363 7.50 -30.28 25.53
N PHE A 364 8.03 -29.27 24.83
CA PHE A 364 9.07 -28.41 25.43
C PHE A 364 8.54 -27.62 26.62
N ALA A 365 7.34 -27.03 26.51
CA ALA A 365 6.70 -26.34 27.62
C ALA A 365 6.40 -27.28 28.80
N ALA A 366 5.93 -28.48 28.53
CA ALA A 366 5.67 -29.50 29.54
C ALA A 366 6.95 -29.92 30.31
N ILE A 367 8.06 -30.15 29.60
CA ILE A 367 9.36 -30.44 30.22
C ILE A 367 9.79 -29.26 31.09
N ALA A 368 9.70 -28.04 30.59
CA ALA A 368 10.08 -26.83 31.34
C ALA A 368 9.27 -26.66 32.64
N LEU A 369 7.97 -26.97 32.59
CA LEU A 369 7.10 -26.91 33.77
C LEU A 369 7.23 -28.15 34.69
N TYR A 370 7.59 -29.32 34.16
CA TYR A 370 7.79 -30.53 34.95
C TYR A 370 8.98 -30.41 35.89
N ILE A 371 10.04 -29.77 35.47
CA ILE A 371 11.26 -29.63 36.29
C ILE A 371 10.96 -28.98 37.65
N PRO A 372 10.32 -27.80 37.76
CA PRO A 372 10.05 -27.16 39.06
C PRO A 372 8.83 -27.73 39.79
N TYR A 373 7.79 -28.22 39.08
CA TYR A 373 6.51 -28.58 39.71
C TYR A 373 6.31 -30.09 39.91
N GLN A 374 7.09 -30.93 39.24
CA GLN A 374 7.09 -32.41 39.36
C GLN A 374 5.68 -33.02 39.15
N ASN A 375 4.78 -32.35 38.40
CA ASN A 375 3.41 -32.83 38.19
C ASN A 375 3.28 -33.34 36.75
N PHE A 376 3.17 -34.66 36.61
CA PHE A 376 3.05 -35.36 35.33
C PHE A 376 1.73 -35.04 34.60
N PHE A 377 0.61 -34.94 35.31
CA PHE A 377 -0.69 -34.64 34.71
C PHE A 377 -0.77 -33.21 34.19
N LEU A 378 -0.15 -32.23 34.89
CA LEU A 378 0.01 -30.88 34.38
C LEU A 378 0.75 -30.87 33.05
N SER A 379 1.79 -31.66 32.90
CA SER A 379 2.55 -31.80 31.66
C SER A 379 1.68 -32.27 30.48
N ILE A 380 0.82 -33.26 30.72
CA ILE A 380 -0.11 -33.79 29.71
C ILE A 380 -1.13 -32.70 29.33
N ILE A 381 -1.72 -32.01 30.30
CA ILE A 381 -2.68 -30.94 30.04
C ILE A 381 -2.06 -29.81 29.24
N VAL A 382 -0.82 -29.42 29.56
CA VAL A 382 -0.10 -28.38 28.79
C VAL A 382 0.12 -28.80 27.35
N ILE A 383 0.53 -30.05 27.06
CA ILE A 383 0.69 -30.57 25.71
C ILE A 383 -0.65 -30.50 24.93
N LEU A 384 -1.71 -31.01 25.55
CA LEU A 384 -3.03 -31.03 24.92
C LEU A 384 -3.57 -29.61 24.68
N ALA A 385 -3.48 -28.74 25.68
CA ALA A 385 -3.94 -27.35 25.55
C ALA A 385 -3.14 -26.58 24.48
N MET A 386 -1.81 -26.76 24.44
CA MET A 386 -0.95 -26.15 23.43
C MET A 386 -1.30 -26.65 22.04
N ALA A 387 -1.49 -27.94 21.83
CA ALA A 387 -1.88 -28.53 20.57
C ALA A 387 -3.22 -27.95 20.08
N MET A 388 -4.22 -27.89 20.94
CA MET A 388 -5.53 -27.35 20.61
C MET A 388 -5.48 -25.85 20.36
N ASN A 389 -4.72 -25.10 21.16
CA ASN A 389 -4.64 -23.63 20.99
C ASN A 389 -3.90 -23.23 19.70
N LEU A 390 -2.85 -23.95 19.31
CA LEU A 390 -2.17 -23.69 18.04
C LEU A 390 -3.06 -24.06 16.82
N MET A 391 -3.90 -25.12 16.96
CA MET A 391 -4.92 -25.41 15.93
C MET A 391 -5.95 -24.28 15.81
N VAL A 392 -6.42 -23.73 16.93
CA VAL A 392 -7.30 -22.56 16.96
C VAL A 392 -6.64 -21.39 16.30
N GLY A 393 -5.38 -21.11 16.64
CA GLY A 393 -4.59 -20.04 16.03
C GLY A 393 -4.47 -20.18 14.51
N ALA A 394 -4.10 -21.37 14.02
CA ALA A 394 -4.01 -21.63 12.59
C ALA A 394 -5.37 -21.49 11.88
N PHE A 395 -6.44 -21.98 12.49
CA PHE A 395 -7.79 -21.84 11.93
C PHE A 395 -8.22 -20.37 11.82
N PHE A 396 -8.11 -19.59 12.91
CA PHE A 396 -8.52 -18.18 12.90
C PHE A 396 -7.59 -17.30 12.08
N GLY A 397 -6.28 -17.59 12.08
CA GLY A 397 -5.32 -16.91 11.20
C GLY A 397 -5.66 -17.05 9.71
N PHE A 398 -6.28 -18.17 9.33
CA PHE A 398 -6.77 -18.40 7.97
C PHE A 398 -8.17 -17.84 7.75
N PHE A 399 -9.07 -18.04 8.71
CA PHE A 399 -10.49 -17.71 8.58
C PHE A 399 -10.75 -16.19 8.56
N VAL A 400 -10.08 -15.43 9.45
CA VAL A 400 -10.39 -14.01 9.65
C VAL A 400 -10.15 -13.18 8.38
N PRO A 401 -8.99 -13.24 7.70
CA PRO A 401 -8.76 -12.47 6.48
C PRO A 401 -9.76 -12.79 5.36
N LEU A 402 -10.05 -14.07 5.16
CA LEU A 402 -10.99 -14.49 4.13
C LEU A 402 -12.45 -14.10 4.45
N PHE A 403 -12.80 -14.06 5.74
CA PHE A 403 -14.09 -13.59 6.18
C PHE A 403 -14.26 -12.08 5.96
N LEU A 404 -13.21 -11.29 6.27
CA LEU A 404 -13.19 -9.85 6.00
C LEU A 404 -13.31 -9.57 4.51
N LYS A 405 -12.52 -10.25 3.68
CA LYS A 405 -12.62 -10.15 2.22
C LYS A 405 -14.02 -10.46 1.70
N LYS A 406 -14.69 -11.46 2.24
CA LYS A 406 -16.07 -11.79 1.86
C LYS A 406 -17.08 -10.70 2.23
N LEU A 407 -16.79 -9.90 3.23
CA LEU A 407 -17.59 -8.73 3.62
C LEU A 407 -17.22 -7.47 2.83
N ASN A 408 -16.33 -7.56 1.84
CA ASN A 408 -15.75 -6.45 1.10
C ASN A 408 -15.01 -5.45 2.02
N LEU A 409 -14.37 -5.98 3.06
CA LEU A 409 -13.46 -5.25 3.95
C LEU A 409 -12.04 -5.70 3.64
N ASP A 410 -11.09 -4.79 3.83
CA ASP A 410 -9.68 -5.11 3.68
C ASP A 410 -9.29 -6.24 4.66
N PRO A 411 -8.67 -7.33 4.17
CA PRO A 411 -8.22 -8.46 4.98
C PRO A 411 -7.19 -8.10 6.05
N ALA A 412 -6.40 -7.05 5.84
CA ALA A 412 -5.38 -6.59 6.77
C ALA A 412 -5.97 -5.88 8.00
N ILE A 413 -7.16 -5.27 7.88
CA ILE A 413 -7.77 -4.45 8.93
C ILE A 413 -7.82 -5.21 10.26
N SER A 414 -6.89 -4.84 11.16
CA SER A 414 -6.84 -5.30 12.56
C SER A 414 -6.99 -6.81 12.75
N SER A 415 -6.65 -7.58 11.72
CA SER A 415 -6.77 -9.04 11.73
C SER A 415 -6.05 -9.67 12.91
N THR A 416 -4.91 -9.11 13.32
CA THR A 416 -4.16 -9.56 14.50
C THR A 416 -4.98 -9.48 15.79
N ILE A 417 -5.76 -8.41 16.01
CA ILE A 417 -6.59 -8.22 17.20
C ILE A 417 -7.67 -9.32 17.29
N PHE A 418 -8.35 -9.60 16.19
CA PHE A 418 -9.39 -10.64 16.15
C PHE A 418 -8.81 -12.03 16.33
N VAL A 419 -7.67 -12.31 15.71
CA VAL A 419 -7.01 -13.60 15.76
C VAL A 419 -6.42 -13.88 17.15
N THR A 420 -5.74 -12.89 17.76
CA THR A 420 -5.22 -13.02 19.14
C THR A 420 -6.35 -13.12 20.16
N THR A 421 -7.45 -12.38 19.96
CA THR A 421 -8.63 -12.53 20.82
C THR A 421 -9.18 -13.96 20.79
N ALA A 422 -9.29 -14.54 19.61
CA ALA A 422 -9.79 -15.92 19.49
C ALA A 422 -8.86 -16.92 20.21
N THR A 423 -7.54 -16.77 20.05
CA THR A 423 -6.56 -17.66 20.71
C THR A 423 -6.49 -17.44 22.22
N ASP A 424 -6.68 -16.21 22.71
CA ASP A 424 -6.69 -15.93 24.15
C ASP A 424 -7.96 -16.47 24.81
N VAL A 425 -9.12 -16.13 24.27
CA VAL A 425 -10.41 -16.58 24.82
C VAL A 425 -10.55 -18.10 24.78
N LEU A 426 -10.31 -18.73 23.62
CA LEU A 426 -10.42 -20.17 23.46
C LEU A 426 -9.23 -20.90 24.11
N GLY A 427 -8.05 -20.34 24.05
CA GLY A 427 -6.85 -20.92 24.69
C GLY A 427 -6.99 -21.00 26.21
N PHE A 428 -7.41 -19.91 26.88
CA PHE A 428 -7.71 -19.96 28.32
C PHE A 428 -8.86 -20.92 28.61
N PHE A 429 -9.93 -20.87 27.84
CA PHE A 429 -11.05 -21.77 28.05
C PHE A 429 -10.65 -23.24 27.93
N ILE A 430 -9.95 -23.63 26.87
CA ILE A 430 -9.53 -25.01 26.61
C ILE A 430 -8.59 -25.47 27.74
N PHE A 431 -7.57 -24.67 28.10
CA PHE A 431 -6.58 -25.02 29.11
C PHE A 431 -7.22 -25.16 30.46
N LEU A 432 -8.01 -24.21 30.91
CA LEU A 432 -8.62 -24.21 32.23
C LEU A 432 -9.74 -25.26 32.35
N TYR A 433 -10.47 -25.51 31.27
CA TYR A 433 -11.45 -26.57 31.22
C TYR A 433 -10.79 -27.96 31.32
N LEU A 434 -9.68 -28.19 30.61
CA LEU A 434 -8.91 -29.44 30.77
C LEU A 434 -8.36 -29.55 32.20
N ALA A 435 -7.84 -28.48 32.77
CA ALA A 435 -7.36 -28.48 34.15
C ALA A 435 -8.50 -28.78 35.13
N GLN A 436 -9.69 -28.24 34.96
CA GLN A 436 -10.86 -28.52 35.78
C GLN A 436 -11.31 -29.98 35.66
N LEU A 437 -11.34 -30.53 34.43
CA LEU A 437 -11.73 -31.90 34.16
C LEU A 437 -10.77 -32.92 34.87
N PHE A 438 -9.48 -32.62 34.89
CA PHE A 438 -8.45 -33.45 35.48
C PHE A 438 -8.02 -32.97 36.87
N LEU A 439 -8.80 -32.09 37.52
CA LEU A 439 -8.46 -31.50 38.82
C LEU A 439 -8.08 -32.53 39.90
N PRO A 440 -8.80 -33.70 40.03
CA PRO A 440 -8.42 -34.70 41.05
C PRO A 440 -7.05 -35.35 40.82
N LEU A 441 -6.48 -35.22 39.62
CA LEU A 441 -5.15 -35.78 39.29
C LEU A 441 -4.07 -34.70 39.36
N LEU A 442 -4.45 -33.42 39.45
CA LEU A 442 -3.53 -32.30 39.63
C LEU A 442 -3.24 -31.99 41.08
N MET A 443 -4.16 -32.35 41.98
CA MET A 443 -4.02 -32.27 43.44
C MET A 443 -3.30 -33.50 43.98
#